data_e420d048d76d69009a4778e99af0b466
#
_entry.id   e420d048d76d69009a4778e99af0b466
#
_cell.length_a   1.000
_cell.length_b   1.000
_cell.length_c   1.000
_cell.angle_alpha   90.00
_cell.angle_beta   90.00
_cell.angle_gamma   90.00
#
_symmetry.space_group_name_H-M   'P 1'
#
loop_
_entity.id
_entity.type
_entity.pdbx_description
1 polymer ?
#
loop_
_entity_poly.entity_id
_entity_poly.type
_entity_poly.pdbx_seq_one_letter_code
_entity_poly.pdbx_strand_id
1 'polypeptide(L)'
;MANVLVVDDNSDTVEISAELLESAGHCITKGFNGEDGLKSLNAGPLPDCVLLDVDMPVLSGPEMAHRMLLHGAGQERIPILLVSGRDDLPAVAARMGTPYFLRKACPDYGEALLKVLDRALRERRAPAAA
;
A
#
# COMPACT_ATOMS: atom_id res chain seq x y z
N MET A 1 -11.72 -11.17 -1.73
CA MET A 1 -11.87 -9.89 -2.41
C MET A 1 -11.64 -8.74 -1.43
N ALA A 2 -10.84 -7.78 -1.80
CA ALA A 2 -10.50 -6.66 -0.93
C ALA A 2 -10.51 -5.34 -1.70
N ASN A 3 -10.65 -4.24 -0.97
CA ASN A 3 -10.49 -2.90 -1.53
C ASN A 3 -9.07 -2.44 -1.25
N VAL A 4 -8.32 -2.14 -2.30
CA VAL A 4 -6.91 -1.75 -2.21
C VAL A 4 -6.73 -0.36 -2.81
N LEU A 5 -6.09 0.52 -2.06
CA LEU A 5 -5.68 1.83 -2.55
C LEU A 5 -4.24 1.70 -3.04
N VAL A 6 -4.00 2.00 -4.31
CA VAL A 6 -2.67 1.97 -4.91
C VAL A 6 -2.18 3.40 -5.11
N VAL A 7 -1.08 3.76 -4.46
CA VAL A 7 -0.52 5.11 -4.50
C VAL A 7 0.92 5.06 -4.99
N ASP A 8 1.18 5.64 -6.15
CA ASP A 8 2.50 5.69 -6.78
C ASP A 8 2.49 6.83 -7.79
N ASP A 9 3.58 7.58 -7.92
CA ASP A 9 3.66 8.67 -8.88
C ASP A 9 3.96 8.18 -10.30
N ASN A 10 4.37 6.94 -10.45
CA ASN A 10 4.57 6.31 -11.76
C ASN A 10 3.25 5.68 -12.21
N SER A 11 2.61 6.30 -13.21
CA SER A 11 1.31 5.84 -13.70
C SER A 11 1.36 4.41 -14.26
N ASP A 12 2.47 4.01 -14.86
CA ASP A 12 2.62 2.65 -15.38
C ASP A 12 2.58 1.62 -14.26
N THR A 13 3.25 1.92 -13.15
CA THR A 13 3.24 1.04 -11.97
C THR A 13 1.83 0.92 -11.40
N VAL A 14 1.11 2.06 -11.31
CA VAL A 14 -0.27 2.06 -10.82
C VAL A 14 -1.15 1.18 -11.70
N GLU A 15 -1.07 1.36 -13.02
CA GLU A 15 -1.90 0.60 -13.96
C GLU A 15 -1.57 -0.90 -13.94
N ILE A 16 -0.29 -1.26 -13.92
CA ILE A 16 0.13 -2.66 -13.87
C ILE A 16 -0.36 -3.32 -12.58
N SER A 17 -0.15 -2.66 -11.45
CA SER A 17 -0.60 -3.19 -10.16
C SER A 17 -2.12 -3.32 -10.10
N ALA A 18 -2.83 -2.32 -10.62
CA ALA A 18 -4.29 -2.36 -10.66
C ALA A 18 -4.79 -3.54 -11.49
N GLU A 19 -4.23 -3.74 -12.69
CA GLU A 19 -4.62 -4.87 -13.54
C GLU A 19 -4.41 -6.21 -12.85
N LEU A 20 -3.24 -6.39 -12.24
CA LEU A 20 -2.90 -7.61 -11.54
C LEU A 20 -3.89 -7.90 -10.41
N LEU A 21 -4.18 -6.89 -9.60
CA LEU A 21 -5.06 -7.05 -8.45
C LEU A 21 -6.53 -7.20 -8.86
N GLU A 22 -6.97 -6.47 -9.87
CA GLU A 22 -8.32 -6.60 -10.39
C GLU A 22 -8.54 -7.98 -10.99
N SER A 23 -7.55 -8.53 -11.69
CA SER A 23 -7.61 -9.89 -12.23
C SER A 23 -7.75 -10.94 -11.12
N ALA A 24 -7.26 -10.64 -9.93
CA ALA A 24 -7.40 -11.53 -8.77
C ALA A 24 -8.69 -11.29 -7.98
N GLY A 25 -9.56 -10.39 -8.45
CA GLY A 25 -10.86 -10.15 -7.82
C GLY A 25 -10.91 -9.00 -6.83
N HIS A 26 -9.85 -8.21 -6.72
CA HIS A 26 -9.83 -7.05 -5.82
C HIS A 26 -10.38 -5.80 -6.49
N CYS A 27 -10.91 -4.89 -5.70
CA CYS A 27 -11.35 -3.57 -6.15
C CYS A 27 -10.26 -2.55 -5.88
N ILE A 28 -9.91 -1.75 -6.87
CA ILE A 28 -8.76 -0.85 -6.78
C ILE A 28 -9.19 0.60 -6.85
N THR A 29 -8.64 1.41 -5.97
CA THR A 29 -8.68 2.87 -6.05
C THR A 29 -7.26 3.34 -6.33
N LYS A 30 -7.10 4.31 -7.22
CA LYS A 30 -5.80 4.79 -7.68
C LYS A 30 -5.50 6.17 -7.13
N GLY A 31 -4.24 6.38 -6.69
CA GLY A 31 -3.71 7.68 -6.34
C GLY A 31 -2.35 7.85 -6.97
N PHE A 32 -2.05 9.02 -7.49
CA PHE A 32 -0.82 9.28 -8.22
C PHE A 32 0.19 10.12 -7.41
N ASN A 33 -0.12 10.41 -6.17
CA ASN A 33 0.77 10.99 -5.19
C ASN A 33 0.18 10.81 -3.79
N GLY A 34 0.95 11.20 -2.77
CA GLY A 34 0.49 11.04 -1.39
C GLY A 34 -0.75 11.85 -1.04
N GLU A 35 -0.91 13.03 -1.64
CA GLU A 35 -2.10 13.84 -1.40
C GLU A 35 -3.35 13.18 -1.97
N ASP A 36 -3.27 12.61 -3.17
CA ASP A 36 -4.37 11.85 -3.76
C ASP A 36 -4.76 10.69 -2.85
N GLY A 37 -3.76 9.99 -2.33
CA GLY A 37 -3.99 8.88 -1.40
C GLY A 37 -4.74 9.33 -0.16
N LEU A 38 -4.31 10.42 0.45
CA LEU A 38 -4.98 10.95 1.64
C LEU A 38 -6.41 11.42 1.34
N LYS A 39 -6.63 12.04 0.19
CA LYS A 39 -7.98 12.44 -0.22
C LYS A 39 -8.90 11.23 -0.34
N SER A 40 -8.42 10.14 -0.94
CA SER A 40 -9.19 8.90 -1.05
C SER A 40 -9.53 8.33 0.32
N LEU A 41 -8.57 8.34 1.24
CA LEU A 41 -8.79 7.84 2.60
C LEU A 41 -9.84 8.66 3.35
N ASN A 42 -9.87 9.96 3.12
CA ASN A 42 -10.78 10.87 3.83
C ASN A 42 -12.17 10.97 3.19
N ALA A 43 -12.31 10.55 1.93
CA ALA A 43 -13.52 10.78 1.15
C ALA A 43 -14.50 9.62 1.14
N GLY A 44 -14.09 8.44 1.57
CA GLY A 44 -14.94 7.27 1.44
C GLY A 44 -14.61 6.17 2.43
N PRO A 45 -15.13 4.95 2.18
CA PRO A 45 -14.83 3.82 3.05
C PRO A 45 -13.33 3.51 2.99
N LEU A 46 -12.79 3.09 4.14
CA LEU A 46 -11.38 2.78 4.24
C LEU A 46 -11.03 1.53 3.43
N PRO A 47 -9.89 1.53 2.73
CA PRO A 47 -9.43 0.33 2.04
C PRO A 47 -8.97 -0.72 3.04
N ASP A 48 -8.84 -1.95 2.55
CA ASP A 48 -8.33 -3.07 3.35
C ASP A 48 -6.80 -3.08 3.39
N CYS A 49 -6.15 -2.45 2.42
CA CYS A 49 -4.70 -2.33 2.34
C CYS A 49 -4.34 -1.15 1.45
N VAL A 50 -3.20 -0.51 1.73
CA VAL A 50 -2.63 0.54 0.89
C VAL A 50 -1.34 0.01 0.28
N LEU A 51 -1.27 0.00 -1.05
CA LEU A 51 -0.05 -0.23 -1.81
C LEU A 51 0.62 1.12 -1.98
N LEU A 52 1.82 1.30 -1.47
CA LEU A 52 2.41 2.63 -1.34
C LEU A 52 3.85 2.67 -1.83
N ASP A 53 4.14 3.59 -2.73
CA ASP A 53 5.52 3.88 -3.13
C ASP A 53 6.20 4.73 -2.06
N VAL A 54 7.51 4.59 -1.94
CA VAL A 54 8.29 5.35 -0.97
C VAL A 54 8.58 6.77 -1.48
N ASP A 55 9.10 6.88 -2.69
CA ASP A 55 9.56 8.14 -3.25
C ASP A 55 8.52 8.76 -4.17
N MET A 56 7.87 9.80 -3.72
CA MET A 56 6.88 10.53 -4.50
C MET A 56 7.06 12.04 -4.28
N PRO A 57 6.80 12.86 -5.31
CA PRO A 57 6.86 14.31 -5.12
C PRO A 57 5.71 14.76 -4.22
N VAL A 58 5.83 15.94 -3.65
CA VAL A 58 4.87 16.61 -2.79
C VAL A 58 4.74 15.94 -1.43
N LEU A 59 4.41 14.66 -1.39
CA LEU A 59 4.26 13.91 -0.15
C LEU A 59 4.78 12.49 -0.38
N SER A 60 5.83 12.12 0.33
CA SER A 60 6.44 10.79 0.22
C SER A 60 5.56 9.71 0.86
N GLY A 61 5.89 8.44 0.59
CA GLY A 61 5.22 7.32 1.22
C GLY A 61 5.30 7.37 2.74
N PRO A 62 6.49 7.51 3.33
CA PRO A 62 6.62 7.65 4.78
C PRO A 62 5.83 8.80 5.37
N GLU A 63 5.79 9.95 4.68
CA GLU A 63 5.00 11.09 5.13
C GLU A 63 3.51 10.81 5.10
N MET A 64 3.03 10.15 4.03
CA MET A 64 1.63 9.74 3.94
C MET A 64 1.27 8.78 5.07
N ALA A 65 2.11 7.78 5.32
CA ALA A 65 1.90 6.81 6.39
C ALA A 65 1.85 7.50 7.76
N HIS A 66 2.72 8.48 7.97
CA HIS A 66 2.73 9.24 9.21
C HIS A 66 1.43 10.01 9.41
N ARG A 67 0.92 10.62 8.35
CA ARG A 67 -0.36 11.34 8.41
C ARG A 67 -1.54 10.41 8.67
N MET A 68 -1.51 9.20 8.12
CA MET A 68 -2.51 8.19 8.42
C MET A 68 -2.52 7.85 9.91
N LEU A 69 -1.33 7.68 10.47
CA LEU A 69 -1.17 7.38 11.90
C LEU A 69 -1.72 8.52 12.76
N LEU A 70 -1.41 9.76 12.43
CA LEU A 70 -1.87 10.93 13.18
C LEU A 70 -3.36 11.19 13.04
N HIS A 71 -3.93 10.88 11.88
CA HIS A 71 -5.35 11.11 11.62
C HIS A 71 -6.22 10.22 12.51
N GLY A 72 -5.83 8.97 12.71
CA GLY A 72 -6.66 8.01 13.43
C GLY A 72 -7.89 7.61 12.63
N ALA A 73 -9.02 7.42 13.29
CA ALA A 73 -10.30 7.03 12.67
C ALA A 73 -10.21 5.73 11.86
N GLY A 74 -9.31 4.83 12.26
CA GLY A 74 -9.10 3.55 11.59
C GLY A 74 -7.98 3.54 10.56
N GLN A 75 -7.54 4.72 10.09
CA GLN A 75 -6.47 4.79 9.11
C GLN A 75 -5.16 4.21 9.66
N GLU A 76 -4.91 4.35 10.95
CA GLU A 76 -3.71 3.83 11.61
C GLU A 76 -3.64 2.30 11.61
N ARG A 77 -4.75 1.63 11.35
CA ARG A 77 -4.84 0.16 11.33
C ARG A 77 -4.76 -0.46 9.95
N ILE A 78 -4.79 0.35 8.91
CA ILE A 78 -4.73 -0.16 7.53
C ILE A 78 -3.32 -0.68 7.28
N PRO A 79 -3.14 -1.94 6.88
CA PRO A 79 -1.81 -2.44 6.53
C PRO A 79 -1.27 -1.71 5.31
N ILE A 80 0.01 -1.37 5.37
CA ILE A 80 0.72 -0.70 4.29
C ILE A 80 1.68 -1.69 3.67
N LEU A 81 1.57 -1.89 2.37
CA LEU A 81 2.49 -2.69 1.58
C LEU A 81 3.34 -1.73 0.75
N LEU A 82 4.62 -1.64 1.08
CA LEU A 82 5.54 -0.75 0.35
C LEU A 82 6.01 -1.41 -0.94
N VAL A 83 5.94 -0.66 -2.02
CA VAL A 83 6.44 -1.11 -3.32
C VAL A 83 7.39 -0.04 -3.85
N SER A 84 8.67 -0.40 -4.01
CA SER A 84 9.68 0.58 -4.40
C SER A 84 10.84 -0.10 -5.11
N GLY A 85 11.58 0.69 -5.89
CA GLY A 85 12.83 0.25 -6.50
C GLY A 85 14.05 0.41 -5.62
N ARG A 86 13.89 0.89 -4.38
CA ARG A 86 15.02 1.18 -3.50
C ARG A 86 15.70 -0.10 -3.00
N ASP A 87 17.04 -0.06 -2.93
CA ASP A 87 17.84 -1.15 -2.38
C ASP A 87 17.69 -1.28 -0.87
N ASP A 88 17.41 -0.15 -0.18
CA ASP A 88 17.26 -0.12 1.27
C ASP A 88 15.80 -0.32 1.72
N LEU A 89 14.95 -0.83 0.85
CA LEU A 89 13.53 -0.99 1.14
C LEU A 89 13.23 -1.74 2.45
N PRO A 90 13.92 -2.84 2.78
CA PRO A 90 13.68 -3.50 4.07
C PRO A 90 13.90 -2.58 5.27
N ALA A 91 14.93 -1.75 5.22
CA ALA A 91 15.22 -0.80 6.29
C ALA A 91 14.16 0.30 6.37
N VAL A 92 13.69 0.79 5.23
CA VAL A 92 12.61 1.80 5.19
C VAL A 92 11.33 1.21 5.78
N ALA A 93 10.97 0.00 5.38
CA ALA A 93 9.78 -0.68 5.89
C ALA A 93 9.86 -0.85 7.41
N ALA A 94 11.03 -1.27 7.92
CA ALA A 94 11.24 -1.44 9.36
C ALA A 94 11.05 -0.11 10.11
N ARG A 95 11.60 0.98 9.58
CA ARG A 95 11.44 2.31 10.19
C ARG A 95 9.98 2.78 10.17
N MET A 96 9.23 2.41 9.14
CA MET A 96 7.80 2.74 9.05
C MET A 96 6.92 1.81 9.88
N GLY A 97 7.48 0.72 10.36
CA GLY A 97 6.72 -0.25 11.16
C GLY A 97 5.85 -1.20 10.34
N THR A 98 6.15 -1.39 9.07
CA THR A 98 5.43 -2.36 8.25
C THR A 98 6.31 -3.55 7.87
N PRO A 99 5.81 -4.77 8.01
CA PRO A 99 6.53 -5.96 7.56
C PRO A 99 6.30 -6.29 6.08
N TYR A 100 5.45 -5.53 5.39
CA TYR A 100 5.05 -5.84 4.01
C TYR A 100 5.77 -4.93 3.04
N PHE A 101 6.60 -5.50 2.17
CA PHE A 101 7.30 -4.72 1.15
C PHE A 101 7.66 -5.62 -0.04
N LEU A 102 7.80 -4.99 -1.20
CA LEU A 102 8.13 -5.68 -2.44
C LEU A 102 8.93 -4.74 -3.34
N ARG A 103 10.03 -5.22 -3.88
CA ARG A 103 10.81 -4.44 -4.84
C ARG A 103 10.16 -4.47 -6.22
N LYS A 104 10.10 -3.31 -6.89
CA LYS A 104 9.51 -3.19 -8.24
C LYS A 104 10.24 -4.06 -9.26
N ALA A 105 11.55 -4.26 -9.11
CA ALA A 105 12.35 -5.06 -10.03
C ALA A 105 12.35 -6.56 -9.70
N CYS A 106 11.47 -6.98 -8.80
CA CYS A 106 11.37 -8.39 -8.41
C CYS A 106 10.94 -9.25 -9.61
N PRO A 107 11.64 -10.36 -9.91
CA PRO A 107 11.11 -11.33 -10.86
C PRO A 107 9.77 -11.84 -10.38
N ASP A 108 8.87 -12.13 -11.30
CA ASP A 108 7.51 -12.59 -10.95
C ASP A 108 6.77 -11.60 -10.04
N TYR A 109 6.91 -10.32 -10.34
CA TYR A 109 6.32 -9.23 -9.55
C TYR A 109 4.83 -9.47 -9.26
N GLY A 110 4.06 -9.86 -10.25
CA GLY A 110 2.62 -10.08 -10.08
C GLY A 110 2.30 -11.15 -9.05
N GLU A 111 2.97 -12.29 -9.15
CA GLU A 111 2.77 -13.38 -8.20
C GLU A 111 3.24 -12.99 -6.81
N ALA A 112 4.40 -12.34 -6.72
CA ALA A 112 4.94 -11.88 -5.44
C ALA A 112 4.03 -10.85 -4.80
N LEU A 113 3.49 -9.92 -5.59
CA LEU A 113 2.55 -8.91 -5.10
C LEU A 113 1.32 -9.54 -4.49
N LEU A 114 0.71 -10.50 -5.18
CA LEU A 114 -0.48 -11.18 -4.68
C LEU A 114 -0.21 -11.95 -3.39
N LYS A 115 0.95 -12.58 -3.29
CA LYS A 115 1.34 -13.31 -2.07
C LYS A 115 1.51 -12.38 -0.86
N VAL A 116 2.20 -11.26 -1.05
CA VAL A 116 2.43 -10.30 0.05
C VAL A 116 1.12 -9.65 0.45
N LEU A 117 0.30 -9.27 -0.52
CA LEU A 117 -1.02 -8.70 -0.24
C LEU A 117 -1.90 -9.68 0.53
N ASP A 118 -1.95 -10.93 0.11
CA ASP A 118 -2.73 -11.95 0.79
C ASP A 118 -2.28 -12.13 2.24
N ARG A 119 -0.97 -12.12 2.49
CA ARG A 119 -0.43 -12.17 3.84
C ARG A 119 -0.88 -10.98 4.68
N ALA A 120 -0.78 -9.77 4.12
CA ALA A 120 -1.21 -8.55 4.83
C ALA A 120 -2.69 -8.60 5.18
N LEU A 121 -3.52 -9.06 4.26
CA LEU A 121 -4.96 -9.16 4.49
C LEU A 121 -5.30 -10.22 5.54
N ARG A 122 -4.61 -11.36 5.51
CA ARG A 122 -4.83 -12.42 6.49
C ARG A 122 -4.41 -12.01 7.90
N GLU A 123 -3.26 -11.36 8.02
CA GLU A 123 -2.74 -10.92 9.32
C GLU A 123 -3.57 -9.79 9.89
N ARG A 124 -4.10 -8.91 9.03
CA ARG A 124 -5.02 -7.87 9.46
C ARG A 124 -6.30 -8.46 10.07
N ARG A 125 -6.79 -9.56 9.49
CA ARG A 125 -8.02 -10.23 9.96
C ARG A 125 -7.79 -11.09 11.20
N ALA A 126 -6.54 -11.41 11.52
CA ALA A 126 -6.25 -12.12 12.74
C ALA A 126 -6.76 -11.27 13.90
N PRO A 127 -7.54 -11.85 14.82
CA PRO A 127 -8.01 -11.08 15.97
C PRO A 127 -6.78 -10.55 16.70
N ALA A 128 -6.78 -9.24 16.95
CA ALA A 128 -5.78 -8.68 17.81
C ALA A 128 -5.83 -9.50 19.10
N ALA A 129 -4.67 -9.97 19.52
CA ALA A 129 -4.59 -10.64 20.80
C ALA A 129 -5.19 -9.72 21.82
N ALA A 130 -6.31 -10.14 22.34
CA ALA A 130 -7.02 -9.36 23.33
C ALA A 130 -6.15 -9.19 24.58
#